data_2a85c91b9d37c40b06440c82588b99cc
#
_entry.id   2a85c91b9d37c40b06440c82588b99cc
#
_cell.length_a   1.000
_cell.length_b   1.000
_cell.length_c   1.000
_cell.angle_alpha   90.00
_cell.angle_beta   90.00
_cell.angle_gamma   90.00
#
_symmetry.space_group_name_H-M   'P 1'
#
loop_
_entity.id
_entity.type
_entity.pdbx_description
1 polymer ?
#
loop_
_entity_poly.entity_id
_entity_poly.type
_entity_poly.pdbx_seq_one_letter_code
_entity_poly.pdbx_strand_id
1 'polypeptide(L)'
;PIELTFDLDDDALDEFKDAIANFYQKMVKRWHKFNKNYQLVVPVDELKKNSAKWVEQTFKSEVFPVLQPMNVDKSKTLNLHPGTYLLVRTRKSKSDSEKLQYIEIPKGIDRYIAVPGKKYCVSILDLIQDNLEFMFKDRKIISSFPFTILRSAQVFDQIDREQLDAYQQIVKTLKERERSWITTLEIGSTEKSDIKLLRNLLPLRSDTIIFASKEVGLASLKSLPGEIFSDKDKCRKMKPVKTFPKSSIFEYIKSKDRLAFHPYESYDQTMVKFLEEAADDPNVVSIKISLYRVANNSKIVQ
;
A
#
# COMPACT_ATOMS: atom_id res chain seq x y z
N PRO A 1 15.09 -1.98 24.25
CA PRO A 1 13.89 -2.14 23.46
C PRO A 1 12.84 -2.68 24.41
N ILE A 2 11.80 -1.90 24.67
CA ILE A 2 10.66 -2.34 25.47
C ILE A 2 9.89 -3.25 24.53
N GLU A 3 9.97 -4.56 24.74
CA GLU A 3 9.03 -5.51 24.16
C GLU A 3 7.68 -5.26 24.83
N LEU A 4 6.82 -4.53 24.12
CA LEU A 4 5.40 -4.51 24.43
C LEU A 4 4.79 -5.78 23.80
N THR A 5 5.05 -6.92 24.41
CA THR A 5 4.19 -8.08 24.25
C THR A 5 2.95 -7.78 25.09
N PHE A 6 1.88 -7.35 24.44
CA PHE A 6 0.56 -7.35 25.06
C PHE A 6 0.10 -8.81 25.06
N ASP A 7 0.28 -9.51 26.15
CA ASP A 7 -0.44 -10.74 26.46
C ASP A 7 -1.89 -10.34 26.75
N LEU A 8 -2.66 -10.10 25.69
CA LEU A 8 -4.10 -9.96 25.79
C LEU A 8 -4.68 -11.37 26.01
N ASP A 9 -5.55 -11.54 26.99
CA ASP A 9 -6.36 -12.73 27.07
C ASP A 9 -7.30 -12.82 25.84
N ASP A 10 -7.90 -13.99 25.62
CA ASP A 10 -8.70 -14.23 24.41
C ASP A 10 -9.91 -13.28 24.33
N ASP A 11 -10.50 -12.91 25.47
CA ASP A 11 -11.66 -11.99 25.51
C ASP A 11 -11.25 -10.56 25.14
N ALA A 12 -10.14 -10.04 25.69
CA ALA A 12 -9.61 -8.74 25.33
C ALA A 12 -9.13 -8.66 23.88
N LEU A 13 -8.59 -9.76 23.33
CA LEU A 13 -8.22 -9.86 21.93
C LEU A 13 -9.43 -9.77 21.01
N ASP A 14 -10.53 -10.46 21.35
CA ASP A 14 -11.76 -10.44 20.56
C ASP A 14 -12.45 -9.07 20.63
N GLU A 15 -12.49 -8.43 21.81
CA GLU A 15 -12.99 -7.06 21.95
C GLU A 15 -12.15 -6.07 21.09
N PHE A 16 -10.84 -6.21 21.07
CA PHE A 16 -9.95 -5.41 20.25
C PHE A 16 -10.22 -5.61 18.76
N LYS A 17 -10.36 -6.86 18.28
CA LYS A 17 -10.70 -7.16 16.89
C LYS A 17 -12.02 -6.53 16.47
N ASP A 18 -13.04 -6.64 17.33
CA ASP A 18 -14.36 -6.07 17.06
C ASP A 18 -14.32 -4.54 17.03
N ALA A 19 -13.60 -3.91 17.93
CA ALA A 19 -13.41 -2.45 17.95
C ALA A 19 -12.76 -1.98 16.65
N ILE A 20 -11.70 -2.63 16.20
CA ILE A 20 -11.00 -2.30 14.94
C ILE A 20 -11.90 -2.56 13.72
N ALA A 21 -12.61 -3.69 13.67
CA ALA A 21 -13.55 -4.00 12.59
C ALA A 21 -14.67 -2.96 12.50
N ASN A 22 -15.24 -2.55 13.62
CA ASN A 22 -16.25 -1.51 13.71
C ASN A 22 -15.70 -0.13 13.26
N PHE A 23 -14.47 0.20 13.63
CA PHE A 23 -13.81 1.42 13.18
C PHE A 23 -13.63 1.40 11.66
N TYR A 24 -13.14 0.30 11.09
CA TYR A 24 -12.98 0.14 9.64
C TYR A 24 -14.31 0.33 8.90
N GLN A 25 -15.39 -0.30 9.37
CA GLN A 25 -16.73 -0.14 8.78
C GLN A 25 -17.23 1.32 8.81
N LYS A 26 -16.94 2.05 9.90
CA LYS A 26 -17.26 3.49 9.98
C LYS A 26 -16.46 4.29 8.96
N MET A 27 -15.18 3.95 8.73
CA MET A 27 -14.35 4.61 7.72
C MET A 27 -14.85 4.34 6.31
N VAL A 28 -15.22 3.10 5.97
CA VAL A 28 -15.82 2.73 4.69
C VAL A 28 -17.10 3.55 4.44
N LYS A 29 -18.02 3.59 5.42
CA LYS A 29 -19.26 4.39 5.31
C LYS A 29 -18.99 5.87 5.08
N ARG A 30 -17.99 6.44 5.77
CA ARG A 30 -17.58 7.84 5.58
C ARG A 30 -17.01 8.07 4.19
N TRP A 31 -16.18 7.16 3.71
CA TRP A 31 -15.65 7.23 2.35
C TRP A 31 -16.75 7.19 1.31
N HIS A 32 -17.69 6.25 1.38
CA HIS A 32 -18.82 6.17 0.45
C HIS A 32 -19.64 7.46 0.44
N LYS A 33 -19.96 8.01 1.61
CA LYS A 33 -20.70 9.28 1.71
C LYS A 33 -19.90 10.43 1.07
N PHE A 34 -18.59 10.48 1.32
CA PHE A 34 -17.72 11.50 0.75
C PHE A 34 -17.65 11.35 -0.78
N ASN A 35 -17.36 10.15 -1.28
CA ASN A 35 -17.26 9.91 -2.72
C ASN A 35 -18.58 10.15 -3.45
N LYS A 36 -19.72 9.83 -2.84
CA LYS A 36 -21.05 10.14 -3.39
C LYS A 36 -21.25 11.65 -3.61
N ASN A 37 -20.74 12.48 -2.71
CA ASN A 37 -20.89 13.94 -2.82
C ASN A 37 -19.93 14.56 -3.83
N TYR A 38 -18.72 14.04 -3.94
CA TYR A 38 -17.64 14.65 -4.73
C TYR A 38 -17.33 13.90 -6.03
N GLN A 39 -17.81 12.66 -6.18
CA GLN A 39 -17.58 11.81 -7.35
C GLN A 39 -16.11 11.74 -7.79
N LEU A 40 -15.20 11.58 -6.82
CA LEU A 40 -13.78 11.52 -7.10
C LEU A 40 -13.36 10.19 -7.73
N VAL A 41 -13.97 9.09 -7.30
CA VAL A 41 -13.78 7.75 -7.88
C VAL A 41 -15.13 7.32 -8.45
N VAL A 42 -15.16 7.09 -9.76
CA VAL A 42 -16.37 6.72 -10.49
C VAL A 42 -16.23 5.27 -10.96
N PRO A 43 -17.26 4.41 -10.75
CA PRO A 43 -17.29 3.06 -11.28
C PRO A 43 -17.15 3.04 -12.82
N VAL A 44 -16.48 2.00 -13.35
CA VAL A 44 -16.23 1.91 -14.79
C VAL A 44 -17.52 1.82 -15.60
N ASP A 45 -18.53 1.11 -15.09
CA ASP A 45 -19.83 0.92 -15.72
C ASP A 45 -20.69 2.21 -15.76
N GLU A 46 -20.39 3.19 -14.91
CA GLU A 46 -21.05 4.52 -14.90
C GLU A 46 -20.40 5.53 -15.86
N LEU A 47 -19.31 5.17 -16.54
CA LEU A 47 -18.56 6.09 -17.41
C LEU A 47 -19.32 6.42 -18.70
N LYS A 48 -19.22 7.68 -19.13
CA LYS A 48 -19.70 8.11 -20.45
C LYS A 48 -18.88 7.39 -21.56
N LYS A 49 -19.54 7.12 -22.72
CA LYS A 49 -18.99 6.35 -23.83
C LYS A 49 -17.53 6.69 -24.22
N ASN A 50 -17.19 7.98 -24.27
CA ASN A 50 -15.82 8.39 -24.65
C ASN A 50 -14.79 8.07 -23.56
N SER A 51 -15.16 8.22 -22.28
CA SER A 51 -14.30 7.86 -21.16
C SER A 51 -14.14 6.34 -21.05
N ALA A 52 -15.21 5.57 -21.29
CA ALA A 52 -15.16 4.11 -21.30
C ALA A 52 -14.20 3.57 -22.38
N LYS A 53 -14.22 4.13 -23.60
CA LYS A 53 -13.25 3.75 -24.64
C LYS A 53 -11.81 4.01 -24.24
N TRP A 54 -11.54 5.16 -23.63
CA TRP A 54 -10.19 5.49 -23.16
C TRP A 54 -9.75 4.52 -22.06
N VAL A 55 -10.63 4.23 -21.10
CA VAL A 55 -10.36 3.29 -20.02
C VAL A 55 -10.07 1.90 -20.54
N GLU A 56 -10.84 1.41 -21.52
CA GLU A 56 -10.58 0.12 -22.18
C GLU A 56 -9.23 0.09 -22.90
N GLN A 57 -8.87 1.17 -23.59
CA GLN A 57 -7.57 1.27 -24.26
C GLN A 57 -6.42 1.27 -23.23
N THR A 58 -6.53 2.06 -22.15
CA THR A 58 -5.56 2.12 -21.07
C THR A 58 -5.40 0.75 -20.40
N PHE A 59 -6.50 0.03 -20.16
CA PHE A 59 -6.43 -1.33 -19.66
C PHE A 59 -5.57 -2.22 -20.57
N LYS A 60 -5.85 -2.24 -21.86
CA LYS A 60 -5.16 -3.12 -22.82
C LYS A 60 -3.68 -2.76 -22.99
N SER A 61 -3.32 -1.48 -22.98
CA SER A 61 -1.95 -1.03 -23.25
C SER A 61 -1.06 -0.97 -22.02
N GLU A 62 -1.59 -0.64 -20.84
CA GLU A 62 -0.79 -0.33 -19.65
C GLU A 62 -1.01 -1.30 -18.49
N VAL A 63 -2.24 -1.80 -18.34
CA VAL A 63 -2.60 -2.62 -17.17
C VAL A 63 -2.48 -4.10 -17.46
N PHE A 64 -3.14 -4.57 -18.52
CA PHE A 64 -3.16 -5.99 -18.87
C PHE A 64 -1.76 -6.62 -19.05
N PRO A 65 -0.77 -5.95 -19.70
CA PRO A 65 0.54 -6.56 -19.94
C PRO A 65 1.33 -6.93 -18.68
N VAL A 66 1.00 -6.32 -17.53
CA VAL A 66 1.71 -6.54 -16.27
C VAL A 66 0.91 -7.41 -15.28
N LEU A 67 -0.29 -7.85 -15.68
CA LEU A 67 -1.12 -8.73 -14.87
C LEU A 67 -0.85 -10.20 -15.21
N GLN A 68 -0.64 -11.02 -14.19
CA GLN A 68 -0.42 -12.45 -14.35
C GLN A 68 -1.41 -13.24 -13.50
N PRO A 69 -2.43 -13.86 -14.12
CA PRO A 69 -3.33 -14.76 -13.42
C PRO A 69 -2.61 -16.05 -13.00
N MET A 70 -2.68 -16.39 -11.72
CA MET A 70 -2.08 -17.57 -11.12
C MET A 70 -3.16 -18.56 -10.70
N ASN A 71 -2.97 -19.84 -11.01
CA ASN A 71 -3.91 -20.88 -10.57
C ASN A 71 -3.79 -21.15 -9.08
N VAL A 72 -4.93 -21.36 -8.42
CA VAL A 72 -5.00 -21.76 -7.01
C VAL A 72 -5.08 -23.29 -6.94
N ASP A 73 -4.10 -23.90 -6.29
CA ASP A 73 -4.17 -25.28 -5.86
C ASP A 73 -4.90 -25.36 -4.51
N LYS A 74 -6.16 -25.83 -4.54
CA LYS A 74 -7.00 -25.94 -3.33
C LYS A 74 -6.47 -26.91 -2.29
N SER A 75 -5.53 -27.78 -2.66
CA SER A 75 -4.90 -28.72 -1.73
C SER A 75 -3.77 -28.11 -0.91
N LYS A 76 -3.34 -26.88 -1.26
CA LYS A 76 -2.22 -26.19 -0.64
C LYS A 76 -2.64 -24.83 -0.11
N THR A 77 -2.02 -24.44 0.99
CA THR A 77 -2.16 -23.09 1.53
C THR A 77 -1.46 -22.08 0.65
N LEU A 78 -2.12 -20.98 0.33
CA LEU A 78 -1.55 -19.88 -0.42
C LEU A 78 -0.65 -19.03 0.49
N ASN A 79 0.63 -18.99 0.19
CA ASN A 79 1.58 -18.15 0.88
C ASN A 79 1.87 -16.89 0.04
N LEU A 80 1.00 -15.90 0.14
CA LEU A 80 1.05 -14.65 -0.61
C LEU A 80 1.81 -13.57 0.16
N HIS A 81 2.50 -12.69 -0.56
CA HIS A 81 3.17 -11.51 0.01
C HIS A 81 2.17 -10.46 0.51
N PRO A 82 2.60 -9.46 1.32
CA PRO A 82 1.75 -8.32 1.63
C PRO A 82 1.38 -7.56 0.37
N GLY A 83 0.09 -7.42 0.11
CA GLY A 83 -0.39 -6.81 -1.13
C GLY A 83 -1.89 -6.90 -1.32
N THR A 84 -2.34 -6.39 -2.45
CA THR A 84 -3.73 -6.51 -2.90
C THR A 84 -3.81 -7.51 -4.05
N TYR A 85 -4.82 -8.34 -4.01
CA TYR A 85 -5.08 -9.42 -4.93
C TYR A 85 -6.53 -9.38 -5.39
N LEU A 86 -6.79 -9.93 -6.57
CA LEU A 86 -8.14 -10.23 -7.05
C LEU A 86 -8.29 -11.74 -7.12
N LEU A 87 -9.23 -12.33 -6.37
CA LEU A 87 -9.62 -13.72 -6.53
C LEU A 87 -10.67 -13.82 -7.62
N VAL A 88 -10.49 -14.75 -8.56
CA VAL A 88 -11.39 -14.96 -9.69
C VAL A 88 -11.82 -16.42 -9.73
N ARG A 89 -13.12 -16.65 -9.79
CA ARG A 89 -13.72 -17.96 -9.98
C ARG A 89 -14.21 -18.08 -11.41
N THR A 90 -13.71 -19.08 -12.10
CA THR A 90 -14.04 -19.29 -13.54
C THR A 90 -14.53 -20.70 -13.79
N ARG A 91 -15.32 -20.88 -14.85
CA ARG A 91 -15.80 -22.20 -15.32
C ARG A 91 -15.76 -22.24 -16.84
N LYS A 92 -15.31 -23.35 -17.43
CA LYS A 92 -15.26 -23.50 -18.88
C LYS A 92 -16.62 -23.83 -19.46
N SER A 93 -17.33 -24.81 -18.89
CA SER A 93 -18.71 -25.19 -19.23
C SER A 93 -19.54 -25.41 -17.98
N LYS A 94 -20.86 -25.59 -18.13
CA LYS A 94 -21.75 -25.87 -16.97
C LYS A 94 -21.42 -27.20 -16.27
N SER A 95 -20.86 -28.16 -17.00
CA SER A 95 -20.47 -29.48 -16.46
C SER A 95 -19.07 -29.51 -15.84
N ASP A 96 -18.24 -28.49 -16.08
CA ASP A 96 -16.88 -28.47 -15.56
C ASP A 96 -16.79 -27.98 -14.12
N SER A 97 -15.76 -28.44 -13.43
CA SER A 97 -15.42 -27.91 -12.12
C SER A 97 -14.97 -26.46 -12.18
N GLU A 98 -15.27 -25.71 -11.15
CA GLU A 98 -14.77 -24.34 -10.99
C GLU A 98 -13.27 -24.32 -10.78
N LYS A 99 -12.58 -23.44 -11.50
CA LYS A 99 -11.18 -23.09 -11.25
C LYS A 99 -11.11 -21.78 -10.47
N LEU A 100 -10.20 -21.78 -9.52
CA LEU A 100 -9.83 -20.57 -8.78
C LEU A 100 -8.51 -20.06 -9.31
N GLN A 101 -8.44 -18.76 -9.50
CA GLN A 101 -7.23 -18.04 -9.90
C GLN A 101 -7.14 -16.77 -9.08
N TYR A 102 -5.92 -16.31 -8.85
CA TYR A 102 -5.71 -14.98 -8.26
C TYR A 102 -4.82 -14.15 -9.16
N ILE A 103 -5.00 -12.85 -9.08
CA ILE A 103 -4.19 -11.84 -9.78
C ILE A 103 -3.61 -10.94 -8.72
N GLU A 104 -2.29 -10.86 -8.63
CA GLU A 104 -1.62 -9.86 -7.79
C GLU A 104 -1.72 -8.49 -8.48
N ILE A 105 -2.07 -7.46 -7.72
CA ILE A 105 -2.02 -6.09 -8.20
C ILE A 105 -0.62 -5.54 -7.96
N PRO A 106 0.19 -5.32 -9.03
CA PRO A 106 1.57 -4.91 -8.88
C PRO A 106 1.70 -3.57 -8.13
N LYS A 107 2.71 -3.46 -7.25
CA LYS A 107 2.98 -2.22 -6.49
C LYS A 107 3.37 -1.03 -7.37
N GLY A 108 3.84 -1.29 -8.59
CA GLY A 108 4.25 -0.26 -9.56
C GLY A 108 3.11 0.36 -10.37
N ILE A 109 1.87 -0.15 -10.22
CA ILE A 109 0.70 0.41 -10.91
C ILE A 109 -0.03 1.36 -9.96
N ASP A 110 -0.45 2.50 -10.49
CA ASP A 110 -1.29 3.44 -9.78
C ASP A 110 -2.64 2.81 -9.40
N ARG A 111 -3.03 2.96 -8.15
CA ARG A 111 -4.30 2.42 -7.63
C ARG A 111 -5.52 3.11 -8.25
N TYR A 112 -5.37 4.35 -8.65
CA TYR A 112 -6.39 5.17 -9.26
C TYR A 112 -5.83 5.85 -10.50
N ILE A 113 -6.58 5.80 -11.60
CA ILE A 113 -6.18 6.35 -12.90
C ILE A 113 -7.08 7.55 -13.21
N ALA A 114 -6.48 8.73 -13.34
CA ALA A 114 -7.21 9.95 -13.70
C ALA A 114 -7.78 9.83 -15.12
N VAL A 115 -9.05 10.14 -15.31
CA VAL A 115 -9.68 10.16 -16.64
C VAL A 115 -9.36 11.50 -17.31
N PRO A 116 -8.73 11.53 -18.50
CA PRO A 116 -8.30 12.77 -19.16
C PRO A 116 -9.40 13.79 -19.32
N GLY A 117 -9.13 15.03 -18.92
CA GLY A 117 -10.07 16.13 -18.98
C GLY A 117 -11.27 16.00 -18.03
N LYS A 118 -11.21 15.11 -17.05
CA LYS A 118 -12.25 14.93 -16.03
C LYS A 118 -11.69 15.20 -14.63
N LYS A 119 -12.58 15.52 -13.71
CA LYS A 119 -12.27 15.71 -12.28
C LYS A 119 -12.56 14.45 -11.46
N TYR A 120 -12.41 13.29 -12.05
CA TYR A 120 -12.57 12.01 -11.41
C TYR A 120 -11.56 11.01 -11.95
N CYS A 121 -11.38 9.93 -11.20
CA CYS A 121 -10.55 8.79 -11.56
C CYS A 121 -11.35 7.50 -11.50
N VAL A 122 -10.78 6.41 -12.00
CA VAL A 122 -11.29 5.05 -11.85
C VAL A 122 -10.35 4.24 -10.98
N SER A 123 -10.89 3.27 -10.24
CA SER A 123 -10.09 2.32 -9.48
C SER A 123 -9.49 1.28 -10.43
N ILE A 124 -8.21 0.96 -10.25
CA ILE A 124 -7.56 -0.12 -11.00
C ILE A 124 -8.23 -1.48 -10.77
N LEU A 125 -8.77 -1.72 -9.57
CA LEU A 125 -9.49 -2.97 -9.27
C LEU A 125 -10.78 -3.08 -10.06
N ASP A 126 -11.55 -2.00 -10.11
CA ASP A 126 -12.79 -1.93 -10.87
C ASP A 126 -12.51 -2.11 -12.36
N LEU A 127 -11.47 -1.43 -12.85
CA LEU A 127 -11.00 -1.57 -14.23
C LEU A 127 -10.61 -3.01 -14.58
N ILE A 128 -9.90 -3.71 -13.72
CA ILE A 128 -9.52 -5.11 -13.94
C ILE A 128 -10.75 -6.01 -13.89
N GLN A 129 -11.65 -5.80 -12.93
CA GLN A 129 -12.88 -6.59 -12.81
C GLN A 129 -13.79 -6.47 -14.03
N ASP A 130 -13.94 -5.26 -14.58
CA ASP A 130 -14.72 -4.99 -15.79
C ASP A 130 -14.13 -5.67 -17.04
N ASN A 131 -12.82 -5.93 -17.04
CA ASN A 131 -12.12 -6.53 -18.18
C ASN A 131 -11.71 -8.01 -17.96
N LEU A 132 -12.26 -8.70 -16.96
CA LEU A 132 -11.92 -10.10 -16.69
C LEU A 132 -12.27 -11.03 -17.86
N GLU A 133 -13.35 -10.78 -18.60
CA GLU A 133 -13.72 -11.57 -19.77
C GLU A 133 -12.65 -11.49 -20.89
N PHE A 134 -11.99 -10.34 -21.02
CA PHE A 134 -10.87 -10.18 -21.93
C PHE A 134 -9.65 -11.04 -21.52
N MET A 135 -9.42 -11.16 -20.21
CA MET A 135 -8.32 -11.95 -19.66
C MET A 135 -8.59 -13.46 -19.73
N PHE A 136 -9.84 -13.88 -19.59
CA PHE A 136 -10.26 -15.29 -19.48
C PHE A 136 -11.20 -15.69 -20.63
N LYS A 137 -10.77 -15.44 -21.89
CA LYS A 137 -11.59 -15.59 -23.10
C LYS A 137 -12.29 -16.94 -23.24
N ASP A 138 -11.67 -18.03 -22.77
CA ASP A 138 -12.21 -19.40 -22.91
C ASP A 138 -13.00 -19.86 -21.68
N ARG A 139 -13.31 -18.94 -20.75
CA ARG A 139 -13.93 -19.28 -19.46
C ARG A 139 -14.96 -18.23 -19.07
N LYS A 140 -16.07 -18.71 -18.52
CA LYS A 140 -17.06 -17.82 -17.91
C LYS A 140 -16.61 -17.38 -16.51
N ILE A 141 -16.65 -16.10 -16.23
CA ILE A 141 -16.46 -15.55 -14.89
C ILE A 141 -17.69 -15.86 -14.05
N ILE A 142 -17.49 -16.54 -12.92
CA ILE A 142 -18.56 -16.87 -11.96
C ILE A 142 -18.66 -15.77 -10.92
N SER A 143 -17.53 -15.39 -10.33
CA SER A 143 -17.40 -14.28 -9.39
C SER A 143 -15.97 -13.81 -9.32
N SER A 144 -15.80 -12.58 -8.90
CA SER A 144 -14.49 -12.02 -8.56
C SER A 144 -14.64 -11.04 -7.40
N PHE A 145 -13.65 -11.01 -6.54
CA PHE A 145 -13.58 -10.02 -5.46
C PHE A 145 -12.13 -9.74 -5.08
N PRO A 146 -11.81 -8.49 -4.74
CA PRO A 146 -10.49 -8.13 -4.27
C PRO A 146 -10.29 -8.53 -2.80
N PHE A 147 -9.03 -8.74 -2.42
CA PHE A 147 -8.64 -8.87 -1.03
C PHE A 147 -7.24 -8.30 -0.81
N THR A 148 -6.97 -7.83 0.41
CA THR A 148 -5.69 -7.26 0.79
C THR A 148 -5.14 -7.98 2.01
N ILE A 149 -3.86 -8.33 1.95
CA ILE A 149 -3.13 -9.00 3.03
C ILE A 149 -2.12 -8.03 3.61
N LEU A 150 -2.17 -7.87 4.94
CA LEU A 150 -1.10 -7.25 5.72
C LEU A 150 -0.44 -8.30 6.59
N ARG A 151 0.88 -8.24 6.69
CA ARG A 151 1.69 -9.15 7.52
C ARG A 151 2.36 -8.40 8.64
N SER A 152 2.72 -9.10 9.70
CA SER A 152 3.43 -8.52 10.83
C SER A 152 4.73 -7.86 10.37
N ALA A 153 5.01 -6.68 10.92
CA ALA A 153 6.32 -6.06 10.79
C ALA A 153 7.35 -6.63 11.77
N GLN A 154 6.90 -7.38 12.77
CA GLN A 154 7.76 -8.05 13.74
C GLN A 154 8.30 -9.34 13.15
N VAL A 155 9.59 -9.51 13.26
CA VAL A 155 10.29 -10.74 12.92
C VAL A 155 10.81 -11.32 14.24
N PHE A 156 10.17 -12.38 14.70
CA PHE A 156 10.62 -13.13 15.88
C PHE A 156 11.63 -14.16 15.45
N ASP A 157 12.75 -13.78 14.89
CA ASP A 157 13.80 -14.73 14.68
C ASP A 157 14.96 -14.45 15.63
N GLN A 158 15.39 -15.48 16.30
CA GLN A 158 16.69 -15.55 16.93
C GLN A 158 17.74 -15.53 15.81
N ILE A 159 17.89 -14.35 15.18
CA ILE A 159 18.96 -14.14 14.22
C ILE A 159 20.23 -14.26 15.05
N ASP A 160 21.06 -15.22 14.70
CA ASP A 160 22.42 -15.35 15.21
C ASP A 160 23.18 -14.09 14.79
N ARG A 161 23.06 -13.04 15.64
CA ARG A 161 23.53 -11.67 15.34
C ARG A 161 25.05 -11.60 15.28
N GLU A 162 25.73 -12.68 15.69
CA GLU A 162 27.17 -12.72 15.80
C GLU A 162 27.89 -13.00 14.46
N GLN A 163 27.18 -13.51 13.44
CA GLN A 163 27.78 -13.95 12.18
C GLN A 163 27.52 -13.09 10.95
N LEU A 164 26.58 -12.13 11.03
CA LEU A 164 26.17 -11.31 9.88
C LEU A 164 26.54 -9.84 10.08
N ASP A 165 27.00 -9.19 9.01
CA ASP A 165 27.12 -7.73 9.01
C ASP A 165 25.74 -7.04 9.09
N ALA A 166 25.72 -5.75 9.45
CA ALA A 166 24.48 -4.99 9.63
C ALA A 166 23.61 -4.96 8.37
N TYR A 167 24.21 -4.93 7.18
CA TYR A 167 23.48 -4.91 5.90
C TYR A 167 22.81 -6.27 5.65
N GLN A 168 23.51 -7.37 5.85
CA GLN A 168 22.97 -8.72 5.69
C GLN A 168 21.84 -8.99 6.68
N GLN A 169 21.95 -8.50 7.92
CA GLN A 169 20.89 -8.58 8.93
C GLN A 169 19.63 -7.83 8.47
N ILE A 170 19.77 -6.62 7.93
CA ILE A 170 18.64 -5.84 7.40
C ILE A 170 17.98 -6.57 6.23
N VAL A 171 18.75 -7.05 5.26
CA VAL A 171 18.22 -7.78 4.10
C VAL A 171 17.49 -9.05 4.51
N LYS A 172 18.05 -9.81 5.45
CA LYS A 172 17.41 -11.02 6.00
C LYS A 172 16.09 -10.66 6.70
N THR A 173 16.09 -9.66 7.59
CA THR A 173 14.91 -9.19 8.29
C THR A 173 13.79 -8.74 7.34
N LEU A 174 14.13 -8.03 6.26
CA LEU A 174 13.16 -7.61 5.25
C LEU A 174 12.51 -8.81 4.53
N LYS A 175 13.30 -9.82 4.16
CA LYS A 175 12.78 -11.06 3.54
C LYS A 175 11.88 -11.86 4.49
N GLU A 176 12.20 -11.89 5.77
CA GLU A 176 11.42 -12.59 6.78
C GLU A 176 10.10 -11.90 7.07
N ARG A 177 10.06 -10.55 7.02
CA ARG A 177 8.80 -9.78 7.09
C ARG A 177 7.80 -10.14 6.00
N GLU A 178 8.27 -10.46 4.81
CA GLU A 178 7.40 -10.88 3.70
C GLU A 178 6.75 -12.25 3.95
N ARG A 179 7.31 -13.07 4.86
CA ARG A 179 6.83 -14.41 5.22
C ARG A 179 6.22 -14.48 6.62
N SER A 180 6.20 -13.37 7.37
CA SER A 180 5.61 -13.30 8.70
C SER A 180 4.09 -13.61 8.66
N TRP A 181 3.45 -13.83 9.80
CA TRP A 181 2.03 -14.16 9.86
C TRP A 181 1.14 -13.01 9.35
N ILE A 182 -0.05 -13.38 8.88
CA ILE A 182 -1.05 -12.42 8.40
C ILE A 182 -1.73 -11.79 9.62
N THR A 183 -1.54 -10.49 9.80
CA THR A 183 -2.19 -9.71 10.87
C THR A 183 -3.57 -9.24 10.46
N THR A 184 -3.74 -8.91 9.16
CA THR A 184 -4.99 -8.35 8.66
C THR A 184 -5.33 -8.90 7.29
N LEU A 185 -6.58 -9.27 7.11
CA LEU A 185 -7.18 -9.67 5.85
C LEU A 185 -8.39 -8.78 5.56
N GLU A 186 -8.30 -7.94 4.53
CA GLU A 186 -9.42 -7.17 4.01
C GLU A 186 -10.04 -7.93 2.83
N ILE A 187 -11.35 -8.15 2.84
CA ILE A 187 -12.07 -8.92 1.81
C ILE A 187 -13.10 -8.02 1.15
N GLY A 188 -13.00 -7.83 -0.16
CA GLY A 188 -13.92 -7.04 -1.00
C GLY A 188 -15.24 -7.77 -1.31
N SER A 189 -15.69 -8.61 -0.41
CA SER A 189 -16.97 -9.32 -0.47
C SER A 189 -17.57 -9.43 0.92
N THR A 190 -18.89 -9.35 1.00
CA THR A 190 -19.67 -9.59 2.23
C THR A 190 -20.30 -10.98 2.26
N GLU A 191 -20.10 -11.77 1.21
CA GLU A 191 -20.65 -13.13 1.09
C GLU A 191 -19.90 -14.09 2.02
N LYS A 192 -20.65 -14.81 2.87
CA LYS A 192 -20.07 -15.78 3.81
C LYS A 192 -19.24 -16.88 3.12
N SER A 193 -19.65 -17.27 1.91
CA SER A 193 -18.94 -18.27 1.10
C SER A 193 -17.54 -17.79 0.71
N ASP A 194 -17.38 -16.52 0.34
CA ASP A 194 -16.11 -15.93 -0.09
C ASP A 194 -15.17 -15.76 1.10
N ILE A 195 -15.72 -15.32 2.24
CA ILE A 195 -14.95 -15.22 3.50
C ILE A 195 -14.43 -16.60 3.91
N LYS A 196 -15.30 -17.64 3.90
CA LYS A 196 -14.92 -19.01 4.22
C LYS A 196 -13.88 -19.56 3.25
N LEU A 197 -14.01 -19.24 1.96
CA LEU A 197 -13.06 -19.66 0.92
C LEU A 197 -11.66 -19.11 1.22
N LEU A 198 -11.51 -17.81 1.47
CA LEU A 198 -10.21 -17.22 1.79
C LEU A 198 -9.64 -17.73 3.11
N ARG A 199 -10.48 -17.94 4.13
CA ARG A 199 -10.04 -18.55 5.40
C ARG A 199 -9.43 -19.95 5.21
N ASN A 200 -9.95 -20.72 4.26
CA ASN A 200 -9.42 -22.06 3.97
C ASN A 200 -8.17 -22.04 3.09
N LEU A 201 -7.97 -20.98 2.31
CA LEU A 201 -6.84 -20.86 1.38
C LEU A 201 -5.61 -20.21 2.03
N LEU A 202 -5.78 -19.36 3.02
CA LEU A 202 -4.72 -18.56 3.61
C LEU A 202 -4.28 -19.11 4.98
N PRO A 203 -3.00 -18.98 5.36
CA PRO A 203 -2.49 -19.40 6.67
C PRO A 203 -2.86 -18.34 7.74
N LEU A 204 -4.15 -18.29 8.08
CA LEU A 204 -4.64 -17.35 9.09
C LEU A 204 -4.48 -17.91 10.49
N ARG A 205 -4.22 -17.04 11.44
CA ARG A 205 -4.15 -17.31 12.88
C ARG A 205 -5.44 -16.87 13.57
N SER A 206 -5.62 -17.26 14.83
CA SER A 206 -6.75 -16.81 15.66
C SER A 206 -6.74 -15.30 15.89
N ASP A 207 -5.55 -14.69 15.94
CA ASP A 207 -5.34 -13.25 16.12
C ASP A 207 -5.45 -12.44 14.82
N THR A 208 -5.65 -13.07 13.66
CA THR A 208 -5.83 -12.33 12.39
C THR A 208 -7.12 -11.53 12.39
N ILE A 209 -7.02 -10.23 12.15
CA ILE A 209 -8.18 -9.33 12.02
C ILE A 209 -8.75 -9.45 10.61
N ILE A 210 -10.05 -9.71 10.49
CA ILE A 210 -10.71 -9.87 9.19
C ILE A 210 -11.75 -8.77 8.99
N PHE A 211 -11.58 -8.00 7.92
CA PHE A 211 -12.55 -7.00 7.46
C PHE A 211 -13.26 -7.50 6.20
N ALA A 212 -14.58 -7.59 6.25
CA ALA A 212 -15.40 -7.89 5.07
C ALA A 212 -16.19 -6.63 4.67
N SER A 213 -15.92 -6.11 3.48
CA SER A 213 -16.53 -4.89 2.97
C SER A 213 -16.48 -4.91 1.44
N LYS A 214 -17.29 -4.08 0.78
CA LYS A 214 -17.17 -3.89 -0.68
C LYS A 214 -15.88 -3.15 -1.07
N GLU A 215 -15.30 -2.41 -0.13
CA GLU A 215 -14.05 -1.66 -0.33
C GLU A 215 -12.88 -2.36 0.36
N VAL A 216 -11.74 -2.39 -0.29
CA VAL A 216 -10.47 -2.85 0.29
C VAL A 216 -9.37 -1.83 0.06
N GLY A 217 -8.39 -1.82 0.94
CA GLY A 217 -7.22 -0.98 0.80
C GLY A 217 -7.52 0.51 0.89
N LEU A 218 -8.35 0.97 1.83
CA LEU A 218 -8.66 2.39 2.03
C LEU A 218 -7.41 3.26 2.18
N ALA A 219 -6.29 2.70 2.64
CA ALA A 219 -5.01 3.41 2.70
C ALA A 219 -4.52 3.88 1.31
N SER A 220 -5.00 3.27 0.23
CA SER A 220 -4.68 3.67 -1.14
C SER A 220 -5.32 5.01 -1.55
N LEU A 221 -6.34 5.50 -0.84
CA LEU A 221 -6.95 6.80 -1.10
C LEU A 221 -5.95 7.97 -1.04
N LYS A 222 -4.84 7.80 -0.33
CA LYS A 222 -3.72 8.76 -0.34
C LYS A 222 -3.06 8.92 -1.72
N SER A 223 -3.23 7.97 -2.63
CA SER A 223 -2.70 7.99 -4.00
C SER A 223 -3.71 8.45 -5.04
N LEU A 224 -4.82 9.07 -4.62
CA LEU A 224 -5.73 9.73 -5.56
C LEU A 224 -4.95 10.73 -6.43
N PRO A 225 -5.14 10.72 -7.76
CA PRO A 225 -4.40 11.61 -8.66
C PRO A 225 -4.64 13.09 -8.34
N GLY A 226 -3.56 13.86 -8.22
CA GLY A 226 -3.65 15.30 -7.91
C GLY A 226 -4.39 16.12 -8.95
N GLU A 227 -4.54 15.59 -10.16
CA GLU A 227 -5.16 16.22 -11.33
C GLU A 227 -6.68 16.34 -11.20
N ILE A 228 -7.32 15.45 -10.43
CA ILE A 228 -8.76 15.47 -10.22
C ILE A 228 -9.20 16.61 -9.29
N PHE A 229 -8.26 17.21 -8.55
CA PHE A 229 -8.52 18.29 -7.61
C PHE A 229 -8.26 19.65 -8.27
N SER A 230 -9.15 20.59 -8.02
CA SER A 230 -8.91 21.99 -8.40
C SER A 230 -7.88 22.64 -7.46
N ASP A 231 -7.28 23.76 -7.90
CA ASP A 231 -6.33 24.48 -7.04
C ASP A 231 -6.95 25.02 -5.75
N LYS A 232 -8.29 25.19 -5.74
CA LYS A 232 -9.05 25.59 -4.53
C LYS A 232 -9.15 24.46 -3.50
N ASP A 233 -9.07 23.20 -3.96
CA ASP A 233 -9.16 22.00 -3.12
C ASP A 233 -7.80 21.61 -2.54
N LYS A 234 -6.73 22.20 -3.08
CA LYS A 234 -5.35 21.90 -2.65
C LYS A 234 -4.93 22.84 -1.53
N CYS A 235 -4.30 22.29 -0.51
CA CYS A 235 -3.62 23.12 0.49
C CYS A 235 -2.54 23.98 -0.19
N ARG A 236 -2.41 25.24 0.23
CA ARG A 236 -1.31 26.08 -0.23
C ARG A 236 0.02 25.42 0.12
N LYS A 237 0.89 25.27 -0.88
CA LYS A 237 2.24 24.78 -0.64
C LYS A 237 2.95 25.77 0.27
N MET A 238 3.33 25.31 1.44
CA MET A 238 4.18 26.07 2.34
C MET A 238 5.56 26.23 1.70
N LYS A 239 6.08 27.46 1.69
CA LYS A 239 7.46 27.72 1.30
C LYS A 239 8.31 27.74 2.56
N PRO A 240 9.24 26.79 2.75
CA PRO A 240 10.13 26.80 3.91
C PRO A 240 10.96 28.07 3.98
N VAL A 241 11.13 28.58 5.18
CA VAL A 241 11.99 29.76 5.43
C VAL A 241 13.46 29.34 5.40
N LYS A 242 14.31 30.18 4.84
CA LYS A 242 15.77 29.99 4.84
C LYS A 242 16.36 30.76 6.02
N THR A 243 16.63 30.06 7.09
CA THR A 243 17.13 30.67 8.35
C THR A 243 18.63 30.52 8.53
N PHE A 244 19.23 29.54 7.86
CA PHE A 244 20.67 29.32 7.90
C PHE A 244 21.41 30.17 6.85
N PRO A 245 22.63 30.65 7.14
CA PRO A 245 23.38 31.51 6.23
C PRO A 245 23.83 30.75 4.98
N LYS A 246 24.15 31.50 3.94
CA LYS A 246 24.76 30.94 2.72
C LYS A 246 26.23 30.54 2.89
N SER A 247 26.89 31.03 3.94
CA SER A 247 28.26 30.66 4.32
C SER A 247 28.31 29.22 4.88
N SER A 248 29.53 28.77 5.24
CA SER A 248 29.70 27.43 5.81
C SER A 248 28.82 27.22 7.04
N ILE A 249 28.16 26.04 7.09
CA ILE A 249 27.38 25.63 8.25
C ILE A 249 28.29 25.37 9.45
N PHE A 250 29.49 24.82 9.24
CA PHE A 250 30.43 24.56 10.31
C PHE A 250 30.83 25.84 11.03
N GLU A 251 31.15 26.92 10.29
CA GLU A 251 31.45 28.21 10.90
C GLU A 251 30.21 28.75 11.68
N TYR A 252 29.04 28.55 11.15
CA TYR A 252 27.80 29.04 11.77
C TYR A 252 27.47 28.34 13.07
N ILE A 253 27.69 27.02 13.15
CA ILE A 253 27.39 26.23 14.36
C ILE A 253 28.49 26.30 15.42
N LYS A 254 29.75 26.62 15.05
CA LYS A 254 30.85 26.79 16.02
C LYS A 254 30.58 27.88 17.06
N SER A 255 29.80 28.91 16.71
CA SER A 255 29.54 30.03 17.60
C SER A 255 28.51 29.75 18.68
N LYS A 256 27.53 28.88 18.43
CA LYS A 256 26.47 28.41 19.32
C LYS A 256 25.63 27.31 18.71
N ASP A 257 24.90 26.58 19.57
CA ASP A 257 23.91 25.61 19.12
C ASP A 257 22.85 26.26 18.24
N ARG A 258 22.40 25.51 17.23
CA ARG A 258 21.39 25.94 16.26
C ARG A 258 20.26 24.92 16.21
N LEU A 259 19.04 25.42 16.24
CA LEU A 259 17.83 24.61 16.08
C LEU A 259 17.22 24.90 14.73
N ALA A 260 16.87 23.86 13.99
CA ALA A 260 16.09 23.94 12.77
C ALA A 260 14.78 23.20 12.93
N PHE A 261 13.66 23.86 12.63
CA PHE A 261 12.31 23.30 12.81
C PHE A 261 11.68 22.94 11.46
N HIS A 262 11.86 21.68 11.04
CA HIS A 262 11.30 21.17 9.80
C HIS A 262 9.81 20.79 9.94
N PRO A 263 9.00 20.98 8.90
CA PRO A 263 9.29 21.45 7.54
C PRO A 263 9.22 22.99 7.35
N TYR A 264 9.06 23.76 8.42
CA TYR A 264 8.91 25.22 8.34
C TYR A 264 10.20 25.93 7.93
N GLU A 265 11.34 25.39 8.33
CA GLU A 265 12.65 25.80 7.86
C GLU A 265 13.15 24.85 6.77
N SER A 266 13.96 25.39 5.84
CA SER A 266 14.40 24.64 4.66
C SER A 266 15.35 23.49 5.02
N TYR A 267 14.88 22.26 4.79
CA TYR A 267 15.67 21.04 4.99
C TYR A 267 16.94 21.03 4.09
N ASP A 268 16.82 21.52 2.85
CA ASP A 268 17.96 21.60 1.94
C ASP A 268 19.05 22.58 2.42
N GLN A 269 18.65 23.71 3.03
CA GLN A 269 19.58 24.73 3.51
C GLN A 269 20.14 24.44 4.91
N THR A 270 19.62 23.44 5.57
CA THR A 270 20.06 23.01 6.91
C THR A 270 20.69 21.62 6.85
N MET A 271 19.89 20.57 6.88
CA MET A 271 20.38 19.20 7.03
C MET A 271 21.15 18.71 5.79
N VAL A 272 20.61 18.94 4.58
CA VAL A 272 21.29 18.49 3.34
C VAL A 272 22.62 19.21 3.19
N LYS A 273 22.62 20.55 3.32
CA LYS A 273 23.82 21.35 3.25
C LYS A 273 24.88 20.96 4.30
N PHE A 274 24.45 20.64 5.52
CA PHE A 274 25.36 20.17 6.58
C PHE A 274 26.04 18.85 6.20
N LEU A 275 25.30 17.93 5.61
CA LEU A 275 25.85 16.64 5.16
C LEU A 275 26.76 16.79 3.95
N GLU A 276 26.38 17.65 2.99
CA GLU A 276 27.22 17.97 1.81
C GLU A 276 28.56 18.60 2.26
N GLU A 277 28.53 19.61 3.13
CA GLU A 277 29.76 20.21 3.67
C GLU A 277 30.59 19.20 4.49
N ALA A 278 29.92 18.29 5.25
CA ALA A 278 30.62 17.26 6.01
C ALA A 278 31.27 16.20 5.11
N ALA A 279 30.68 15.88 3.99
CA ALA A 279 31.24 14.92 3.02
C ALA A 279 32.48 15.49 2.30
N ASP A 280 32.50 16.80 2.09
CA ASP A 280 33.57 17.50 1.37
C ASP A 280 34.72 17.95 2.30
N ASP A 281 34.52 18.01 3.63
CA ASP A 281 35.53 18.49 4.56
C ASP A 281 36.52 17.35 4.94
N PRO A 282 37.84 17.52 4.58
CA PRO A 282 38.86 16.50 4.87
C PRO A 282 39.10 16.26 6.38
N ASN A 283 38.64 17.16 7.25
CA ASN A 283 38.75 17.02 8.70
C ASN A 283 37.59 16.19 9.30
N VAL A 284 36.55 15.89 8.54
CA VAL A 284 35.44 15.02 9.00
C VAL A 284 35.84 13.56 8.85
N VAL A 285 35.97 12.87 9.95
CA VAL A 285 36.39 11.47 9.99
C VAL A 285 35.23 10.51 9.73
N SER A 286 34.03 10.85 10.17
CA SER A 286 32.84 9.99 10.00
C SER A 286 31.55 10.79 10.12
N ILE A 287 30.51 10.32 9.42
CA ILE A 287 29.13 10.77 9.56
C ILE A 287 28.30 9.63 10.16
N LYS A 288 27.62 9.88 11.29
CA LYS A 288 26.73 8.93 11.92
C LYS A 288 25.30 9.50 11.91
N ILE A 289 24.38 8.82 11.26
CA ILE A 289 23.00 9.26 11.10
C ILE A 289 22.01 8.12 11.32
N SER A 290 20.91 8.38 12.02
CA SER A 290 19.77 7.46 12.12
C SER A 290 18.77 7.77 11.01
N LEU A 291 18.57 6.82 10.11
CA LEU A 291 17.61 6.93 9.00
C LEU A 291 16.46 5.96 9.26
N TYR A 292 15.28 6.46 9.63
CA TYR A 292 14.09 5.63 9.74
C TYR A 292 13.04 5.92 8.64
N ARG A 293 13.13 7.05 7.98
CA ARG A 293 12.27 7.41 6.85
C ARG A 293 13.01 8.36 5.89
N VAL A 294 13.30 7.86 4.70
CA VAL A 294 13.90 8.63 3.61
C VAL A 294 13.05 8.53 2.35
N ALA A 295 13.08 9.57 1.53
CA ALA A 295 12.43 9.55 0.22
C ALA A 295 13.22 8.66 -0.76
N ASN A 296 12.55 8.14 -1.78
CA ASN A 296 13.24 7.52 -2.91
C ASN A 296 14.18 8.57 -3.55
N ASN A 297 15.42 8.18 -3.87
CA ASN A 297 16.47 9.05 -4.39
C ASN A 297 16.82 10.24 -3.47
N SER A 298 16.86 9.97 -2.17
CA SER A 298 17.24 10.98 -1.18
C SER A 298 18.71 11.35 -1.32
N LYS A 299 19.03 12.65 -1.42
CA LYS A 299 20.40 13.18 -1.41
C LYS A 299 21.21 12.79 -0.17
N ILE A 300 20.53 12.45 0.93
CA ILE A 300 21.17 11.99 2.17
C ILE A 300 21.78 10.59 2.01
N VAL A 301 21.22 9.77 1.11
CA VAL A 301 21.66 8.38 0.89
C VAL A 301 22.72 8.33 -0.22
N GLN A 302 22.69 9.28 -1.15
CA GLN A 302 23.70 9.46 -2.19
C GLN A 302 25.04 9.95 -1.62
#